data_dd7f55aa1d76eb7ef000e605584bb410
#
_entry.id   dd7f55aa1d76eb7ef000e605584bb410
#
_cell.length_a   1.000
_cell.length_b   1.000
_cell.length_c   1.000
_cell.angle_alpha   90.00
_cell.angle_beta   90.00
_cell.angle_gamma   90.00
#
_symmetry.space_group_name_H-M   'P 1'
#
loop_
_entity.id
_entity.type
_entity.pdbx_description
1 polymer ?
#
loop_
_entity_poly.entity_id
_entity_poly.type
_entity_poly.pdbx_seq_one_letter_code
_entity_poly.pdbx_strand_id
1 'polypeptide(L)'
;MRKSLQALGKLVSPGESAILLQVDAIALPAELSATSTAPGVQMIAERPLQMVSDKRVQRLTRDDAAEMLALALVTKPGPFTLEALSLGDFWGVKIEGRLAAMAGERMKHPGYTELSGVCSHPEFRGGGLGRLLSLFVANQIAARGEVPYLHAYASNTTAMGLYESIGFRLRSMMNVAVVQRAE
;
A
#
# COMPACT_ATOMS: atom_id res chain seq x y z
N MET A 1 -13.75 17.35 17.24
CA MET A 1 -14.49 16.32 16.51
C MET A 1 -15.44 16.86 15.44
N ARG A 2 -16.50 17.68 15.72
CA ARG A 2 -17.40 18.23 14.66
C ARG A 2 -16.69 18.97 13.53
N LYS A 3 -15.73 19.86 13.83
CA LYS A 3 -14.98 20.63 12.82
C LYS A 3 -14.14 19.73 11.88
N SER A 4 -13.54 18.66 12.43
CA SER A 4 -12.74 17.71 11.64
C SER A 4 -13.60 16.86 10.69
N LEU A 5 -14.80 16.44 11.13
CA LEU A 5 -15.74 15.72 10.27
C LEU A 5 -16.27 16.61 9.14
N GLN A 6 -16.60 17.88 9.42
CA GLN A 6 -17.01 18.84 8.38
C GLN A 6 -15.89 19.10 7.37
N ALA A 7 -14.62 19.16 7.82
CA ALA A 7 -13.48 19.30 6.94
C ALA A 7 -13.32 18.08 6.03
N LEU A 8 -13.45 16.87 6.59
CA LEU A 8 -13.40 15.62 5.83
C LEU A 8 -14.47 15.60 4.70
N GLY A 9 -15.71 16.01 5.03
CA GLY A 9 -16.77 16.07 4.03
C GLY A 9 -16.48 17.01 2.86
N LYS A 10 -15.64 18.03 3.06
CA LYS A 10 -15.23 18.98 2.01
C LYS A 10 -14.03 18.50 1.17
N LEU A 11 -13.25 17.55 1.67
CA LEU A 11 -12.04 17.04 1.00
C LEU A 11 -12.36 16.04 -0.10
N VAL A 12 -13.52 15.38 -0.03
CA VAL A 12 -13.93 14.41 -1.04
C VAL A 12 -14.92 15.09 -1.98
N SER A 13 -14.57 15.23 -3.25
CA SER A 13 -15.43 15.84 -4.26
C SER A 13 -16.58 14.91 -4.63
N PRO A 14 -17.71 15.43 -5.16
CA PRO A 14 -18.79 14.59 -5.71
C PRO A 14 -18.24 13.59 -6.74
N GLY A 15 -18.62 12.31 -6.63
CA GLY A 15 -18.16 11.24 -7.51
C GLY A 15 -16.76 10.69 -7.20
N GLU A 16 -15.99 11.33 -6.31
CA GLU A 16 -14.69 10.83 -5.86
C GLU A 16 -14.82 9.90 -4.67
N SER A 17 -13.83 9.03 -4.52
CA SER A 17 -13.68 8.09 -3.40
C SER A 17 -12.41 8.38 -2.62
N ALA A 18 -12.48 8.19 -1.31
CA ALA A 18 -11.32 8.25 -0.43
C ALA A 18 -11.24 7.02 0.47
N ILE A 19 -10.04 6.73 0.98
CA ILE A 19 -9.84 5.67 1.98
C ILE A 19 -9.50 6.30 3.30
N LEU A 20 -10.21 5.86 4.31
CA LEU A 20 -9.95 6.19 5.70
C LEU A 20 -9.34 4.98 6.40
N LEU A 21 -8.27 5.25 7.15
CA LEU A 21 -7.53 4.26 7.94
C LEU A 21 -7.35 4.85 9.35
N GLN A 22 -7.92 4.23 10.36
CA GLN A 22 -7.71 4.66 11.75
C GLN A 22 -7.95 3.51 12.74
N VAL A 23 -7.40 3.66 13.94
CA VAL A 23 -7.57 2.68 15.02
C VAL A 23 -8.99 2.70 15.58
N ASP A 24 -9.50 3.89 15.86
CA ASP A 24 -10.85 4.08 16.37
C ASP A 24 -11.92 3.79 15.32
N ALA A 25 -13.16 3.60 15.75
CA ALA A 25 -14.29 3.48 14.84
C ALA A 25 -14.42 4.71 13.93
N ILE A 26 -14.63 4.47 12.64
CA ILE A 26 -14.74 5.53 11.64
C ILE A 26 -16.12 6.17 11.73
N ALA A 27 -16.14 7.43 12.16
CA ALA A 27 -17.34 8.28 12.10
C ALA A 27 -17.31 9.10 10.79
N LEU A 28 -18.42 9.11 10.07
CA LEU A 28 -18.54 9.84 8.81
C LEU A 28 -19.43 11.09 8.99
N PRO A 29 -19.12 12.21 8.31
CA PRO A 29 -20.05 13.30 8.16
C PRO A 29 -21.22 12.91 7.25
N ALA A 30 -22.33 13.64 7.33
CA ALA A 30 -23.55 13.30 6.59
C ALA A 30 -23.39 13.30 5.06
N GLU A 31 -22.39 14.02 4.55
CA GLU A 31 -22.07 14.15 3.13
C GLU A 31 -21.33 12.95 2.56
N LEU A 32 -20.83 12.05 3.40
CA LEU A 32 -20.06 10.87 2.99
C LEU A 32 -20.77 9.59 3.40
N SER A 33 -20.73 8.60 2.53
CA SER A 33 -21.19 7.23 2.80
C SER A 33 -20.05 6.25 2.63
N ALA A 34 -20.01 5.22 3.46
CA ALA A 34 -19.08 4.11 3.27
C ALA A 34 -19.63 3.17 2.19
N THR A 35 -18.86 2.99 1.13
CA THR A 35 -19.16 1.99 0.09
C THR A 35 -18.59 0.61 0.45
N SER A 36 -17.56 0.59 1.31
CA SER A 36 -16.97 -0.64 1.83
C SER A 36 -16.30 -0.36 3.17
N THR A 37 -16.39 -1.34 4.08
CA THR A 37 -15.66 -1.32 5.35
C THR A 37 -15.01 -2.67 5.58
N ALA A 38 -13.82 -2.69 6.19
CA ALA A 38 -13.13 -3.92 6.54
C ALA A 38 -12.19 -3.71 7.73
N PRO A 39 -11.94 -4.77 8.53
CA PRO A 39 -10.81 -4.76 9.45
C PRO A 39 -9.49 -4.76 8.69
N GLY A 40 -8.57 -3.94 9.13
CA GLY A 40 -7.20 -3.88 8.64
C GLY A 40 -6.19 -4.06 9.76
N VAL A 41 -4.95 -4.14 9.39
CA VAL A 41 -3.80 -4.15 10.29
C VAL A 41 -2.76 -3.13 9.85
N GLN A 42 -2.08 -2.53 10.82
CA GLN A 42 -0.85 -1.81 10.59
C GLN A 42 0.30 -2.65 11.12
N MET A 43 1.30 -2.89 10.27
CA MET A 43 2.51 -3.62 10.64
C MET A 43 3.72 -2.72 10.48
N ILE A 44 4.77 -2.95 11.27
CA ILE A 44 5.95 -2.10 11.34
C ILE A 44 7.23 -2.94 11.45
N ALA A 45 8.30 -2.48 10.82
CA ALA A 45 9.63 -3.09 10.93
C ALA A 45 10.56 -2.15 11.74
N GLU A 46 10.63 -2.36 13.03
CA GLU A 46 11.47 -1.56 13.95
C GLU A 46 12.92 -2.08 14.05
N ARG A 47 13.21 -3.23 13.46
CA ARG A 47 14.54 -3.82 13.43
C ARG A 47 15.05 -3.87 11.99
N PRO A 48 16.38 -3.84 11.79
CA PRO A 48 16.94 -4.02 10.46
C PRO A 48 16.42 -5.31 9.80
N LEU A 49 15.95 -5.16 8.57
CA LEU A 49 15.48 -6.28 7.75
C LEU A 49 16.65 -6.87 6.96
N GLN A 50 16.48 -8.11 6.52
CA GLN A 50 17.44 -8.75 5.62
C GLN A 50 17.71 -7.86 4.40
N MET A 51 18.97 -7.51 4.16
CA MET A 51 19.36 -6.81 2.94
C MET A 51 19.20 -7.72 1.73
N VAL A 52 18.64 -7.19 0.67
CA VAL A 52 18.47 -7.89 -0.61
C VAL A 52 18.99 -7.03 -1.76
N SER A 53 19.59 -7.70 -2.73
CA SER A 53 19.99 -7.12 -4.00
C SER A 53 19.65 -8.11 -5.11
N ASP A 54 18.95 -7.64 -6.14
CA ASP A 54 18.61 -8.47 -7.29
C ASP A 54 18.60 -7.58 -8.54
N LYS A 55 19.36 -7.96 -9.54
CA LYS A 55 19.53 -7.20 -10.79
C LYS A 55 18.24 -7.06 -11.60
N ARG A 56 17.23 -7.88 -11.32
CA ARG A 56 15.92 -7.81 -11.97
C ARG A 56 15.07 -6.67 -11.43
N VAL A 57 15.35 -6.19 -10.21
CA VAL A 57 14.59 -5.09 -9.61
C VAL A 57 14.99 -3.80 -10.29
N GLN A 58 14.03 -3.14 -10.89
CA GLN A 58 14.19 -1.84 -11.55
C GLN A 58 13.21 -0.81 -10.99
N ARG A 59 13.61 0.45 -10.98
CA ARG A 59 12.72 1.55 -10.64
C ARG A 59 11.69 1.73 -11.73
N LEU A 60 10.43 1.80 -11.35
CA LEU A 60 9.33 2.07 -12.27
C LEU A 60 9.13 3.58 -12.42
N THR A 61 8.76 3.99 -13.62
CA THR A 61 8.60 5.39 -14.01
C THR A 61 7.19 5.66 -14.53
N ARG A 62 6.93 6.87 -14.97
CA ARG A 62 5.65 7.22 -15.61
C ARG A 62 5.38 6.41 -16.89
N ASP A 63 6.43 5.97 -17.58
CA ASP A 63 6.28 5.13 -18.77
C ASP A 63 5.71 3.74 -18.42
N ASP A 64 5.92 3.28 -17.17
CA ASP A 64 5.39 2.01 -16.66
C ASP A 64 3.98 2.13 -16.07
N ALA A 65 3.42 3.33 -15.93
CA ALA A 65 2.19 3.58 -15.18
C ALA A 65 1.00 2.77 -15.69
N ALA A 66 0.87 2.58 -17.01
CA ALA A 66 -0.19 1.79 -17.61
C ALA A 66 -0.05 0.29 -17.24
N GLU A 67 1.16 -0.27 -17.27
CA GLU A 67 1.43 -1.65 -16.84
C GLU A 67 1.18 -1.84 -15.34
N MET A 68 1.58 -0.86 -14.53
CA MET A 68 1.34 -0.87 -13.09
C MET A 68 -0.16 -0.89 -12.78
N LEU A 69 -0.93 -0.04 -13.45
CA LEU A 69 -2.39 -0.03 -13.29
C LEU A 69 -3.01 -1.35 -13.73
N ALA A 70 -2.60 -1.90 -14.88
CA ALA A 70 -3.09 -3.19 -15.37
C ALA A 70 -2.80 -4.31 -14.35
N LEU A 71 -1.58 -4.36 -13.79
CA LEU A 71 -1.20 -5.31 -12.75
C LEU A 71 -2.05 -5.12 -11.48
N ALA A 72 -2.27 -3.88 -11.05
CA ALA A 72 -3.09 -3.57 -9.88
C ALA A 72 -4.56 -3.97 -10.07
N LEU A 73 -5.14 -3.79 -11.25
CA LEU A 73 -6.52 -4.21 -11.55
C LEU A 73 -6.70 -5.74 -11.46
N VAL A 74 -5.69 -6.49 -11.91
CA VAL A 74 -5.70 -7.97 -11.84
C VAL A 74 -5.48 -8.47 -10.42
N THR A 75 -4.59 -7.83 -9.66
CA THR A 75 -4.12 -8.35 -8.35
C THR A 75 -4.83 -7.73 -7.16
N LYS A 76 -5.43 -6.56 -7.32
CA LYS A 76 -6.16 -5.79 -6.29
C LYS A 76 -5.37 -5.62 -4.98
N PRO A 77 -4.14 -5.05 -5.02
CA PRO A 77 -3.30 -4.89 -3.83
C PRO A 77 -3.82 -3.83 -2.84
N GLY A 78 -4.93 -3.24 -3.12
CA GLY A 78 -5.52 -2.07 -2.49
C GLY A 78 -5.75 -0.97 -3.54
N PRO A 79 -6.16 0.23 -3.14
CA PRO A 79 -6.37 1.32 -4.07
C PRO A 79 -5.09 1.69 -4.81
N PHE A 80 -5.19 1.73 -6.11
CA PHE A 80 -4.11 2.10 -7.01
C PHE A 80 -4.66 2.90 -8.19
N THR A 81 -4.00 4.00 -8.52
CA THR A 81 -4.34 4.87 -9.64
C THR A 81 -3.09 5.20 -10.45
N LEU A 82 -3.25 5.81 -11.62
CA LEU A 82 -2.12 6.31 -12.41
C LEU A 82 -1.26 7.35 -11.66
N GLU A 83 -1.88 8.05 -10.69
CA GLU A 83 -1.20 9.05 -9.85
C GLU A 83 -0.42 8.44 -8.67
N ALA A 84 -0.42 7.11 -8.52
CA ALA A 84 0.28 6.45 -7.40
C ALA A 84 1.78 6.80 -7.35
N LEU A 85 2.41 6.99 -8.52
CA LEU A 85 3.82 7.42 -8.63
C LEU A 85 4.07 8.84 -8.08
N SER A 86 3.05 9.67 -7.89
CA SER A 86 3.20 10.99 -7.26
C SER A 86 3.37 10.91 -5.74
N LEU A 87 3.00 9.79 -5.13
CA LEU A 87 3.05 9.58 -3.68
C LEU A 87 4.41 9.03 -3.21
N GLY A 88 5.12 8.33 -4.09
CA GLY A 88 6.42 7.75 -3.77
C GLY A 88 7.01 6.93 -4.90
N ASP A 89 8.20 6.39 -4.65
CA ASP A 89 8.90 5.55 -5.62
C ASP A 89 8.32 4.15 -5.67
N PHE A 90 8.32 3.57 -6.87
CA PHE A 90 7.91 2.20 -7.13
C PHE A 90 9.04 1.42 -7.80
N TRP A 91 9.12 0.13 -7.47
CA TRP A 91 10.05 -0.82 -8.08
C TRP A 91 9.30 -2.05 -8.54
N GLY A 92 9.81 -2.66 -9.59
CA GLY A 92 9.21 -3.86 -10.15
C GLY A 92 10.23 -4.83 -10.72
N VAL A 93 9.74 -6.00 -11.05
CA VAL A 93 10.45 -7.02 -11.82
C VAL A 93 9.67 -7.27 -13.09
N LYS A 94 10.34 -7.16 -14.24
CA LYS A 94 9.79 -7.57 -15.54
C LYS A 94 10.33 -8.95 -15.92
N ILE A 95 9.44 -9.80 -16.41
CA ILE A 95 9.75 -11.13 -16.96
C ILE A 95 9.20 -11.16 -18.38
N GLU A 96 10.04 -11.49 -19.33
CA GLU A 96 9.66 -11.49 -20.76
C GLU A 96 9.02 -10.18 -21.24
N GLY A 97 9.53 -9.04 -20.73
CA GLY A 97 9.03 -7.71 -21.05
C GLY A 97 7.74 -7.29 -20.34
N ARG A 98 7.11 -8.15 -19.52
CA ARG A 98 5.86 -7.90 -18.79
C ARG A 98 6.15 -7.61 -17.31
N LEU A 99 5.46 -6.66 -16.71
CA LEU A 99 5.55 -6.38 -15.28
C LEU A 99 4.98 -7.55 -14.46
N ALA A 100 5.88 -8.37 -13.90
CA ALA A 100 5.53 -9.57 -13.14
C ALA A 100 5.15 -9.28 -11.70
N ALA A 101 5.79 -8.26 -11.09
CA ALA A 101 5.51 -7.83 -9.72
C ALA A 101 5.94 -6.38 -9.52
N MET A 102 5.30 -5.71 -8.57
CA MET A 102 5.69 -4.38 -8.12
C MET A 102 5.54 -4.22 -6.61
N ALA A 103 6.22 -3.23 -6.05
CA ALA A 103 6.03 -2.67 -4.73
C ALA A 103 6.52 -1.22 -4.73
N GLY A 104 6.04 -0.40 -3.81
CA GLY A 104 6.46 0.99 -3.74
C GLY A 104 6.13 1.65 -2.41
N GLU A 105 6.20 2.96 -2.40
CA GLU A 105 5.93 3.81 -1.26
C GLU A 105 4.63 4.59 -1.47
N ARG A 106 3.92 4.91 -0.37
CA ARG A 106 2.70 5.70 -0.46
C ARG A 106 2.64 6.81 0.59
N MET A 107 2.22 6.50 1.80
CA MET A 107 2.05 7.50 2.86
C MET A 107 3.37 7.74 3.58
N LYS A 108 3.70 9.03 3.81
CA LYS A 108 4.91 9.45 4.50
C LYS A 108 4.55 10.29 5.72
N HIS A 109 5.18 9.97 6.84
CA HIS A 109 5.12 10.72 8.09
C HIS A 109 6.53 10.99 8.59
N PRO A 110 6.76 11.98 9.45
CA PRO A 110 8.09 12.21 10.00
C PRO A 110 8.69 10.93 10.60
N GLY A 111 9.80 10.45 10.01
CA GLY A 111 10.52 9.24 10.41
C GLY A 111 9.88 7.91 9.96
N TYR A 112 8.80 7.93 9.17
CA TYR A 112 8.10 6.71 8.74
C TYR A 112 7.64 6.81 7.28
N THR A 113 7.84 5.74 6.50
CA THR A 113 7.33 5.63 5.13
C THR A 113 6.62 4.29 4.93
N GLU A 114 5.49 4.32 4.25
CA GLU A 114 4.65 3.15 4.00
C GLU A 114 5.15 2.35 2.79
N LEU A 115 5.45 1.06 3.02
CA LEU A 115 5.53 0.04 1.97
C LEU A 115 4.12 -0.26 1.47
N SER A 116 3.86 -0.07 0.20
CA SER A 116 2.53 -0.20 -0.39
C SER A 116 2.56 -0.81 -1.79
N GLY A 117 1.37 -1.14 -2.33
CA GLY A 117 1.22 -1.62 -3.70
C GLY A 117 1.92 -2.95 -4.00
N VAL A 118 2.24 -3.73 -2.98
CA VAL A 118 2.92 -5.03 -3.14
C VAL A 118 1.99 -6.01 -3.84
N CYS A 119 2.35 -6.39 -5.04
CA CYS A 119 1.59 -7.38 -5.79
C CYS A 119 2.44 -8.14 -6.80
N SER A 120 1.98 -9.36 -7.14
CA SER A 120 2.58 -10.20 -8.17
C SER A 120 1.50 -10.77 -9.07
N HIS A 121 1.73 -10.70 -10.37
CA HIS A 121 0.82 -11.27 -11.37
C HIS A 121 0.60 -12.76 -11.07
N PRO A 122 -0.63 -13.27 -11.19
CA PRO A 122 -0.94 -14.67 -10.87
C PRO A 122 -0.01 -15.70 -11.50
N GLU A 123 0.38 -15.51 -12.75
CA GLU A 123 1.30 -16.41 -13.48
C GLU A 123 2.72 -16.46 -12.88
N PHE A 124 3.14 -15.43 -12.15
CA PHE A 124 4.49 -15.34 -11.56
C PHE A 124 4.51 -15.49 -10.05
N ARG A 125 3.38 -15.92 -9.45
CA ARG A 125 3.32 -16.23 -8.01
C ARG A 125 4.17 -17.45 -7.68
N GLY A 126 4.54 -17.60 -6.40
CA GLY A 126 5.39 -18.71 -5.94
C GLY A 126 6.88 -18.49 -6.18
N GLY A 127 7.29 -17.55 -7.05
CA GLY A 127 8.68 -17.22 -7.36
C GLY A 127 9.37 -16.27 -6.37
N GLY A 128 8.76 -15.96 -5.22
CA GLY A 128 9.36 -15.10 -4.19
C GLY A 128 9.40 -13.60 -4.51
N LEU A 129 8.79 -13.14 -5.62
CA LEU A 129 8.87 -11.74 -6.06
C LEU A 129 8.27 -10.76 -5.05
N GLY A 130 7.13 -11.12 -4.41
CA GLY A 130 6.53 -10.29 -3.37
C GLY A 130 7.46 -10.11 -2.16
N ARG A 131 8.13 -11.18 -1.73
CA ARG A 131 9.12 -11.13 -0.65
C ARG A 131 10.33 -10.27 -1.03
N LEU A 132 10.88 -10.49 -2.23
CA LEU A 132 12.01 -9.72 -2.76
C LEU A 132 11.71 -8.22 -2.77
N LEU A 133 10.59 -7.83 -3.40
CA LEU A 133 10.24 -6.42 -3.56
C LEU A 133 9.86 -5.77 -2.23
N SER A 134 9.19 -6.49 -1.32
CA SER A 134 8.89 -5.98 0.02
C SER A 134 10.17 -5.67 0.81
N LEU A 135 11.14 -6.58 0.80
CA LEU A 135 12.44 -6.35 1.43
C LEU A 135 13.22 -5.22 0.74
N PHE A 136 13.22 -5.20 -0.59
CA PHE A 136 13.94 -4.18 -1.35
C PHE A 136 13.41 -2.78 -1.02
N VAL A 137 12.11 -2.56 -1.09
CA VAL A 137 11.50 -1.26 -0.77
C VAL A 137 11.70 -0.88 0.69
N ALA A 138 11.50 -1.83 1.62
CA ALA A 138 11.75 -1.57 3.04
C ALA A 138 13.21 -1.20 3.32
N ASN A 139 14.17 -1.80 2.61
CA ASN A 139 15.58 -1.44 2.70
C ASN A 139 15.85 -0.03 2.13
N GLN A 140 15.17 0.38 1.03
CA GLN A 140 15.27 1.75 0.52
C GLN A 140 14.76 2.78 1.54
N ILE A 141 13.64 2.47 2.20
CA ILE A 141 13.08 3.31 3.28
C ILE A 141 14.07 3.42 4.45
N ALA A 142 14.56 2.28 4.93
CA ALA A 142 15.50 2.22 6.06
C ALA A 142 16.84 2.93 5.76
N ALA A 143 17.32 2.87 4.52
CA ALA A 143 18.56 3.54 4.10
C ALA A 143 18.48 5.08 4.21
N ARG A 144 17.28 5.65 4.24
CA ARG A 144 17.04 7.08 4.48
C ARG A 144 16.88 7.42 5.97
N GLY A 145 17.01 6.43 6.86
CA GLY A 145 16.81 6.61 8.31
C GLY A 145 15.33 6.60 8.72
N GLU A 146 14.44 6.14 7.86
CA GLU A 146 13.00 6.04 8.12
C GLU A 146 12.62 4.60 8.50
N VAL A 147 11.55 4.46 9.27
CA VAL A 147 11.01 3.16 9.67
C VAL A 147 9.94 2.71 8.66
N PRO A 148 10.12 1.58 7.99
CA PRO A 148 9.10 1.05 7.09
C PRO A 148 7.91 0.51 7.88
N TYR A 149 6.72 0.88 7.45
CA TYR A 149 5.46 0.33 7.93
C TYR A 149 4.54 -0.03 6.76
N LEU A 150 3.46 -0.73 7.00
CA LEU A 150 2.48 -1.07 5.97
C LEU A 150 1.08 -1.25 6.57
N HIS A 151 0.08 -1.23 5.67
CA HIS A 151 -1.28 -1.65 5.99
C HIS A 151 -1.67 -2.84 5.12
N ALA A 152 -2.48 -3.72 5.70
CA ALA A 152 -3.09 -4.84 4.98
C ALA A 152 -4.51 -5.07 5.50
N TYR A 153 -5.37 -5.69 4.68
CA TYR A 153 -6.63 -6.21 5.19
C TYR A 153 -6.36 -7.38 6.15
N ALA A 154 -7.05 -7.42 7.28
CA ALA A 154 -6.89 -8.48 8.28
C ALA A 154 -7.25 -9.88 7.71
N SER A 155 -8.09 -9.93 6.67
CA SER A 155 -8.43 -11.15 5.95
C SER A 155 -7.32 -11.66 5.02
N ASN A 156 -6.31 -10.84 4.69
CA ASN A 156 -5.20 -11.24 3.81
C ASN A 156 -4.08 -11.91 4.61
N THR A 157 -4.38 -13.10 5.14
CA THR A 157 -3.44 -13.87 5.98
C THR A 157 -2.16 -14.25 5.24
N THR A 158 -2.23 -14.47 3.93
CA THR A 158 -1.05 -14.76 3.10
C THR A 158 -0.07 -13.59 3.08
N ALA A 159 -0.57 -12.37 2.89
CA ALA A 159 0.29 -11.19 2.93
C ALA A 159 0.83 -10.92 4.34
N MET A 160 0.01 -11.08 5.37
CA MET A 160 0.45 -10.93 6.76
C MET A 160 1.57 -11.91 7.10
N GLY A 161 1.42 -13.19 6.78
CA GLY A 161 2.46 -14.21 6.99
C GLY A 161 3.74 -13.90 6.22
N LEU A 162 3.63 -13.37 4.99
CA LEU A 162 4.80 -12.89 4.25
C LEU A 162 5.51 -11.77 5.03
N TYR A 163 4.79 -10.74 5.46
CA TYR A 163 5.38 -9.60 6.17
C TYR A 163 5.98 -10.00 7.51
N GLU A 164 5.34 -10.88 8.27
CA GLU A 164 5.89 -11.44 9.50
C GLU A 164 7.19 -12.22 9.23
N SER A 165 7.21 -13.03 8.18
CA SER A 165 8.39 -13.83 7.81
C SER A 165 9.62 -13.00 7.42
N ILE A 166 9.42 -11.74 7.03
CA ILE A 166 10.50 -10.81 6.66
C ILE A 166 10.83 -9.79 7.77
N GLY A 167 10.15 -9.85 8.92
CA GLY A 167 10.50 -9.07 10.09
C GLY A 167 9.56 -7.91 10.44
N PHE A 168 8.45 -7.76 9.74
CA PHE A 168 7.38 -6.86 10.20
C PHE A 168 6.62 -7.52 11.34
N ARG A 169 6.09 -6.71 12.24
CA ARG A 169 5.22 -7.15 13.34
C ARG A 169 3.94 -6.33 13.38
N LEU A 170 2.89 -6.93 13.86
CA LEU A 170 1.63 -6.24 14.10
C LEU A 170 1.85 -5.08 15.09
N ARG A 171 1.50 -3.87 14.68
CA ARG A 171 1.47 -2.69 15.54
C ARG A 171 0.08 -2.42 16.08
N SER A 172 -0.93 -2.44 15.23
CA SER A 172 -2.31 -2.14 15.60
C SER A 172 -3.31 -2.78 14.66
N MET A 173 -4.48 -3.11 15.18
CA MET A 173 -5.67 -3.31 14.38
C MET A 173 -6.18 -1.95 13.90
N MET A 174 -6.75 -1.91 12.69
CA MET A 174 -7.24 -0.71 12.05
C MET A 174 -8.66 -0.91 11.53
N ASN A 175 -9.43 0.16 11.49
CA ASN A 175 -10.65 0.22 10.72
C ASN A 175 -10.33 0.83 9.35
N VAL A 176 -10.82 0.20 8.31
CA VAL A 176 -10.68 0.65 6.92
C VAL A 176 -12.07 0.97 6.39
N ALA A 177 -12.25 2.13 5.79
CA ALA A 177 -13.46 2.46 5.05
C ALA A 177 -13.10 3.10 3.71
N VAL A 178 -13.71 2.61 2.65
CA VAL A 178 -13.78 3.33 1.37
C VAL A 178 -15.04 4.19 1.44
N VAL A 179 -14.85 5.48 1.30
CA VAL A 179 -15.95 6.45 1.40
C VAL A 179 -16.11 7.20 0.08
N GLN A 180 -17.33 7.57 -0.21
CA GLN A 180 -17.68 8.35 -1.38
C GLN A 180 -18.63 9.48 -0.98
N ARG A 181 -18.51 10.61 -1.65
CA ARG A 181 -19.48 11.69 -1.53
C ARG A 181 -20.65 11.41 -2.47
N ALA A 182 -21.86 11.49 -1.95
CA ALA A 182 -23.07 11.45 -2.78
C ALA A 182 -23.05 12.63 -3.77
N GLU A 183 -23.63 12.39 -4.95
CA GLU A 183 -23.86 13.44 -5.95
C GLU A 183 -24.80 14.53 -5.45
#